data_afa6a2341350aa32cc0f289cc5e55fd3
#
_entry.id   afa6a2341350aa32cc0f289cc5e55fd3
#
_cell.length_a   1.000
_cell.length_b   1.000
_cell.length_c   1.000
_cell.angle_alpha   90.00
_cell.angle_beta   90.00
_cell.angle_gamma   90.00
#
_symmetry.space_group_name_H-M   'P 1'
#
loop_
_entity.id
_entity.type
_entity.pdbx_description
1 polymer ?
#
loop_
_entity_poly.entity_id
_entity_poly.type
_entity_poly.pdbx_seq_one_letter_code
_entity_poly.pdbx_strand_id
1 'polypeptide(L)'
;QIKAWLDQYGLRVSGTHTGLAGLTDDVLEETIAYHKAIGCENIIIPFEKLENKAAVDAFIDRVNVLQPRLAKEGITLHYHNHDHEFKPNEDGLIPEEEILSRTSINLEVDTYWVFAADKDPVAFLKEHKDRISVIHLKDGIGGHEGKSLGLGKAPVLQVRETAIALGMEMVVESEGLEPTGLEE
;
A
#
# COMPACT_ATOMS: atom_id res chain seq x y z
N GLN A 1 -4.17 -22.92 10.41
CA GLN A 1 -3.22 -22.58 11.50
C GLN A 1 -3.20 -21.08 11.78
N ILE A 2 -3.01 -20.19 10.77
CA ILE A 2 -2.99 -18.72 10.92
C ILE A 2 -4.29 -18.22 11.55
N LYS A 3 -5.45 -18.61 11.02
CA LYS A 3 -6.77 -18.22 11.58
C LYS A 3 -6.89 -18.55 13.07
N ALA A 4 -6.43 -19.74 13.48
CA ALA A 4 -6.49 -20.15 14.89
C ALA A 4 -5.61 -19.27 15.78
N TRP A 5 -4.46 -18.81 15.29
CA TRP A 5 -3.60 -17.87 16.03
C TRP A 5 -4.23 -16.47 16.10
N LEU A 6 -4.80 -15.97 15.01
CA LEU A 6 -5.51 -14.70 15.00
C LEU A 6 -6.61 -14.70 16.07
N ASP A 7 -7.43 -15.76 16.10
CA ASP A 7 -8.51 -15.91 17.07
C ASP A 7 -7.98 -16.02 18.51
N GLN A 8 -6.91 -16.80 18.71
CA GLN A 8 -6.31 -17.00 20.03
C GLN A 8 -5.79 -15.69 20.63
N TYR A 9 -5.22 -14.81 19.82
CA TYR A 9 -4.61 -13.56 20.26
C TYR A 9 -5.49 -12.33 20.05
N GLY A 10 -6.72 -12.50 19.57
CA GLY A 10 -7.63 -11.40 19.29
C GLY A 10 -7.12 -10.44 18.20
N LEU A 11 -6.36 -10.97 17.23
CA LEU A 11 -5.81 -10.20 16.12
C LEU A 11 -6.74 -10.24 14.91
N ARG A 12 -6.78 -9.15 14.16
CA ARG A 12 -7.38 -9.11 12.82
C ARG A 12 -6.32 -8.84 11.77
N VAL A 13 -6.60 -9.24 10.54
CA VAL A 13 -5.76 -8.94 9.39
C VAL A 13 -6.28 -7.66 8.75
N SER A 14 -5.47 -6.60 8.73
CA SER A 14 -5.82 -5.32 8.08
C SER A 14 -5.72 -5.44 6.55
N GLY A 15 -4.73 -6.18 6.05
CA GLY A 15 -4.48 -6.42 4.64
C GLY A 15 -3.37 -7.44 4.44
N THR A 16 -3.18 -7.88 3.21
CA THR A 16 -2.04 -8.74 2.84
C THR A 16 -1.37 -8.20 1.60
N HIS A 17 -0.04 -8.15 1.62
CA HIS A 17 0.75 -7.92 0.42
C HIS A 17 0.72 -9.15 -0.47
N THR A 18 0.09 -9.03 -1.62
CA THR A 18 -0.06 -10.11 -2.61
C THR A 18 0.29 -9.56 -3.99
N GLY A 19 1.44 -9.96 -4.51
CA GLY A 19 1.88 -9.55 -5.85
C GLY A 19 0.98 -10.11 -6.96
N LEU A 20 1.06 -9.56 -8.17
CA LEU A 20 0.24 -9.98 -9.31
C LEU A 20 0.36 -11.46 -9.66
N ALA A 21 1.48 -12.12 -9.32
CA ALA A 21 1.64 -13.56 -9.47
C ALA A 21 0.64 -14.39 -8.63
N GLY A 22 0.21 -13.85 -7.48
CA GLY A 22 -0.84 -14.45 -6.64
C GLY A 22 -2.26 -14.08 -7.06
N LEU A 23 -2.41 -13.30 -8.12
CA LEU A 23 -3.69 -12.79 -8.63
C LEU A 23 -3.92 -13.19 -10.11
N THR A 24 -3.20 -14.19 -10.62
CA THR A 24 -3.41 -14.77 -11.96
C THR A 24 -4.68 -15.61 -11.98
N ASP A 25 -5.25 -15.84 -13.17
CA ASP A 25 -6.55 -16.50 -13.30
C ASP A 25 -6.56 -17.95 -12.77
N ASP A 26 -5.42 -18.61 -12.78
CA ASP A 26 -5.23 -19.99 -12.31
C ASP A 26 -5.15 -20.13 -10.77
N VAL A 27 -4.78 -19.06 -10.04
CA VAL A 27 -4.65 -19.07 -8.57
C VAL A 27 -5.61 -18.13 -7.85
N LEU A 28 -6.31 -17.26 -8.57
CA LEU A 28 -7.15 -16.22 -7.97
C LEU A 28 -8.22 -16.76 -7.02
N GLU A 29 -8.87 -17.85 -7.38
CA GLU A 29 -9.91 -18.47 -6.54
C GLU A 29 -9.35 -19.01 -5.22
N GLU A 30 -8.13 -19.58 -5.25
CA GLU A 30 -7.43 -20.04 -4.04
C GLU A 30 -7.05 -18.84 -3.17
N THR A 31 -6.55 -17.78 -3.77
CA THR A 31 -6.22 -16.51 -3.08
C THR A 31 -7.44 -15.90 -2.41
N ILE A 32 -8.58 -15.84 -3.10
CA ILE A 32 -9.86 -15.36 -2.53
C ILE A 32 -10.29 -16.24 -1.36
N ALA A 33 -10.26 -17.56 -1.52
CA ALA A 33 -10.65 -18.50 -0.47
C ALA A 33 -9.76 -18.37 0.77
N TYR A 34 -8.46 -18.17 0.58
CA TYR A 34 -7.51 -17.92 1.67
C TYR A 34 -7.85 -16.64 2.44
N HIS A 35 -8.08 -15.52 1.75
CA HIS A 35 -8.41 -14.24 2.37
C HIS A 35 -9.71 -14.32 3.18
N LYS A 36 -10.74 -14.94 2.62
CA LYS A 36 -11.99 -15.21 3.34
C LYS A 36 -11.77 -16.07 4.59
N ALA A 37 -10.93 -17.09 4.50
CA ALA A 37 -10.64 -17.98 5.62
C ALA A 37 -9.94 -17.28 6.79
N ILE A 38 -9.11 -16.27 6.53
CA ILE A 38 -8.44 -15.48 7.57
C ILE A 38 -9.21 -14.21 7.96
N GLY A 39 -10.35 -13.93 7.31
CA GLY A 39 -11.15 -12.74 7.55
C GLY A 39 -10.50 -11.44 7.08
N CYS A 40 -9.70 -11.51 6.01
CA CYS A 40 -9.03 -10.36 5.40
C CYS A 40 -9.83 -9.87 4.18
N GLU A 41 -10.23 -8.61 4.20
CA GLU A 41 -11.00 -7.97 3.12
C GLU A 41 -10.14 -7.12 2.18
N ASN A 42 -8.84 -6.97 2.46
CA ASN A 42 -7.94 -6.12 1.68
C ASN A 42 -6.78 -6.93 1.10
N ILE A 43 -6.65 -6.89 -0.22
CA ILE A 43 -5.48 -7.36 -0.96
C ILE A 43 -4.72 -6.14 -1.45
N ILE A 44 -3.42 -6.07 -1.15
CA ILE A 44 -2.56 -4.98 -1.55
C ILE A 44 -1.50 -5.51 -2.52
N ILE A 45 -1.42 -4.94 -3.72
CA ILE A 45 -0.30 -5.18 -4.63
C ILE A 45 0.88 -4.35 -4.10
N PRO A 46 1.97 -5.00 -3.61
CA PRO A 46 3.01 -4.29 -2.86
C PRO A 46 4.02 -3.57 -3.74
N PHE A 47 4.13 -3.94 -4.99
CA PHE A 47 5.14 -3.41 -5.90
C PHE A 47 4.88 -3.87 -7.34
N GLU A 48 5.10 -2.94 -8.29
CA GLU A 48 5.19 -3.27 -9.72
C GLU A 48 6.29 -2.45 -10.39
N LYS A 49 6.94 -3.06 -11.39
CA LYS A 49 7.89 -2.35 -12.23
C LYS A 49 7.14 -1.53 -13.29
N LEU A 50 6.95 -0.25 -13.02
CA LEU A 50 6.25 0.68 -13.88
C LEU A 50 7.23 1.53 -14.71
N GLU A 51 8.29 0.90 -15.21
CA GLU A 51 9.46 1.53 -15.79
C GLU A 51 9.22 2.23 -17.13
N ASN A 52 8.13 1.87 -17.84
CA ASN A 52 7.76 2.49 -19.13
C ASN A 52 6.24 2.43 -19.34
N LYS A 53 5.78 3.08 -20.43
CA LYS A 53 4.36 3.15 -20.76
C LYS A 53 3.71 1.77 -20.94
N ALA A 54 4.41 0.83 -21.55
CA ALA A 54 3.85 -0.51 -21.78
C ALA A 54 3.61 -1.26 -20.45
N ALA A 55 4.54 -1.14 -19.49
CA ALA A 55 4.39 -1.72 -18.16
C ALA A 55 3.23 -1.07 -17.38
N VAL A 56 3.10 0.26 -17.45
CA VAL A 56 2.00 1.00 -16.83
C VAL A 56 0.66 0.59 -17.44
N ASP A 57 0.55 0.53 -18.77
CA ASP A 57 -0.67 0.11 -19.45
C ASP A 57 -1.08 -1.32 -19.07
N ALA A 58 -0.13 -2.26 -19.06
CA ALA A 58 -0.38 -3.65 -18.69
C ALA A 58 -0.87 -3.79 -17.23
N PHE A 59 -0.28 -3.04 -16.31
CA PHE A 59 -0.70 -2.99 -14.92
C PHE A 59 -2.13 -2.45 -14.78
N ILE A 60 -2.43 -1.31 -15.40
CA ILE A 60 -3.76 -0.69 -15.37
C ILE A 60 -4.82 -1.62 -15.95
N ASP A 61 -4.56 -2.25 -17.09
CA ASP A 61 -5.47 -3.21 -17.72
C ASP A 61 -5.75 -4.39 -16.77
N ARG A 62 -4.72 -4.92 -16.13
CA ARG A 62 -4.85 -6.01 -15.16
C ARG A 62 -5.67 -5.60 -13.93
N VAL A 63 -5.40 -4.45 -13.35
CA VAL A 63 -6.13 -3.90 -12.20
C VAL A 63 -7.61 -3.72 -12.54
N ASN A 64 -7.92 -3.13 -13.70
CA ASN A 64 -9.30 -2.89 -14.13
C ASN A 64 -10.09 -4.18 -14.35
N VAL A 65 -9.43 -5.32 -14.62
CA VAL A 65 -10.05 -6.64 -14.68
C VAL A 65 -10.22 -7.26 -13.29
N LEU A 66 -9.19 -7.15 -12.42
CA LEU A 66 -9.18 -7.77 -11.09
C LEU A 66 -10.16 -7.12 -10.13
N GLN A 67 -10.19 -5.79 -10.09
CA GLN A 67 -10.98 -5.02 -9.14
C GLN A 67 -12.46 -5.43 -9.06
N PRO A 68 -13.22 -5.48 -10.17
CA PRO A 68 -14.63 -5.87 -10.12
C PRO A 68 -14.82 -7.36 -9.78
N ARG A 69 -13.83 -8.22 -10.04
CA ARG A 69 -13.87 -9.64 -9.64
C ARG A 69 -13.75 -9.79 -8.15
N LEU A 70 -12.74 -9.14 -7.54
CA LEU A 70 -12.51 -9.17 -6.10
C LEU A 70 -13.65 -8.50 -5.33
N ALA A 71 -14.17 -7.38 -5.83
CA ALA A 71 -15.29 -6.67 -5.21
C ALA A 71 -16.56 -7.54 -5.09
N LYS A 72 -16.85 -8.42 -6.04
CA LYS A 72 -17.96 -9.39 -5.96
C LYS A 72 -17.81 -10.37 -4.80
N GLU A 73 -16.60 -10.60 -4.39
CA GLU A 73 -16.23 -11.49 -3.29
C GLU A 73 -16.07 -10.78 -1.93
N GLY A 74 -16.36 -9.46 -1.90
CA GLY A 74 -16.21 -8.62 -0.72
C GLY A 74 -14.75 -8.26 -0.41
N ILE A 75 -13.87 -8.34 -1.40
CA ILE A 75 -12.45 -8.03 -1.26
C ILE A 75 -12.13 -6.75 -2.02
N THR A 76 -11.44 -5.82 -1.35
CA THR A 76 -10.96 -4.57 -1.93
C THR A 76 -9.51 -4.73 -2.39
N LEU A 77 -9.22 -4.27 -3.61
CA LEU A 77 -7.86 -4.26 -4.15
C LEU A 77 -7.22 -2.90 -3.90
N HIS A 78 -6.00 -2.92 -3.40
CA HIS A 78 -5.18 -1.75 -3.14
C HIS A 78 -3.84 -1.83 -3.89
N TYR A 79 -3.21 -0.68 -4.07
CA TYR A 79 -1.84 -0.56 -4.51
C TYR A 79 -1.01 0.14 -3.43
N HIS A 80 0.19 -0.37 -3.17
CA HIS A 80 1.17 0.20 -2.25
C HIS A 80 2.28 0.87 -3.05
N ASN A 81 2.53 2.14 -2.75
CA ASN A 81 3.52 2.94 -3.44
C ASN A 81 4.90 2.88 -2.80
N HIS A 82 5.91 3.07 -3.66
CA HIS A 82 7.26 3.48 -3.29
C HIS A 82 7.54 4.89 -3.83
N ASP A 83 8.79 5.27 -3.92
CA ASP A 83 9.19 6.60 -4.40
C ASP A 83 9.21 6.68 -5.94
N HIS A 84 9.40 5.55 -6.62
CA HIS A 84 9.53 5.53 -8.08
C HIS A 84 8.23 5.83 -8.81
N GLU A 85 7.07 5.55 -8.23
CA GLU A 85 5.78 5.88 -8.83
C GLU A 85 5.54 7.39 -8.95
N PHE A 86 6.19 8.19 -8.10
CA PHE A 86 6.08 9.65 -8.09
C PHE A 86 7.11 10.34 -8.99
N LYS A 87 7.93 9.58 -9.71
CA LYS A 87 8.99 10.08 -10.59
C LYS A 87 8.69 9.72 -12.04
N PRO A 88 9.13 10.55 -13.02
CA PRO A 88 8.99 10.18 -14.41
C PRO A 88 9.72 8.87 -14.74
N ASN A 89 9.02 7.94 -15.38
CA ASN A 89 9.61 6.72 -15.91
C ASN A 89 10.36 6.98 -17.24
N GLU A 90 10.82 5.92 -17.93
CA GLU A 90 11.59 6.02 -19.18
C GLU A 90 10.86 6.78 -20.30
N ASP A 91 9.52 6.74 -20.31
CA ASP A 91 8.68 7.44 -21.27
C ASP A 91 8.17 8.79 -20.75
N GLY A 92 8.65 9.25 -19.60
CA GLY A 92 8.29 10.52 -18.97
C GLY A 92 6.93 10.55 -18.29
N LEU A 93 6.27 9.40 -18.11
CA LEU A 93 5.02 9.27 -17.36
C LEU A 93 5.32 9.20 -15.86
N ILE A 94 4.43 9.76 -15.05
CA ILE A 94 4.44 9.58 -13.59
C ILE A 94 3.45 8.44 -13.28
N PRO A 95 3.94 7.24 -12.91
CA PRO A 95 3.08 6.06 -12.74
C PRO A 95 1.92 6.27 -11.76
N GLU A 96 2.14 6.99 -10.65
CA GLU A 96 1.08 7.27 -9.67
C GLU A 96 -0.07 8.09 -10.29
N GLU A 97 0.23 9.09 -11.12
CA GLU A 97 -0.79 9.89 -11.80
C GLU A 97 -1.60 9.05 -12.81
N GLU A 98 -0.92 8.13 -13.51
CA GLU A 98 -1.55 7.21 -14.45
C GLU A 98 -2.49 6.22 -13.71
N ILE A 99 -2.04 5.66 -12.58
CA ILE A 99 -2.85 4.77 -11.74
C ILE A 99 -4.08 5.50 -11.20
N LEU A 100 -3.89 6.69 -10.64
CA LEU A 100 -4.96 7.50 -10.07
C LEU A 100 -6.00 7.91 -11.11
N SER A 101 -5.58 8.29 -12.32
CA SER A 101 -6.48 8.80 -13.36
C SER A 101 -7.19 7.71 -14.17
N ARG A 102 -6.60 6.51 -14.27
CA ARG A 102 -7.06 5.44 -15.19
C ARG A 102 -7.63 4.21 -14.48
N THR A 103 -7.58 4.17 -13.16
CA THR A 103 -8.15 3.10 -12.34
C THR A 103 -9.02 3.66 -11.22
N SER A 104 -9.79 2.79 -10.57
CA SER A 104 -10.45 3.09 -9.30
C SER A 104 -9.86 2.26 -8.14
N ILE A 105 -8.63 1.74 -8.30
CA ILE A 105 -7.96 0.98 -7.24
C ILE A 105 -7.76 1.85 -5.99
N ASN A 106 -7.99 1.28 -4.82
CA ASN A 106 -7.66 1.96 -3.58
C ASN A 106 -6.15 1.97 -3.34
N LEU A 107 -5.71 2.82 -2.42
CA LEU A 107 -4.31 2.95 -2.07
C LEU A 107 -4.07 2.52 -0.63
N GLU A 108 -2.99 1.78 -0.41
CA GLU A 108 -2.29 1.71 0.86
C GLU A 108 -1.09 2.63 0.74
N VAL A 109 -1.19 3.85 1.26
CA VAL A 109 -0.14 4.86 1.05
C VAL A 109 0.99 4.68 2.05
N ASP A 110 2.19 4.35 1.56
CA ASP A 110 3.40 4.53 2.34
C ASP A 110 3.84 5.99 2.31
N THR A 111 3.63 6.64 3.43
CA THR A 111 3.83 8.09 3.57
C THR A 111 5.31 8.50 3.59
N TYR A 112 6.20 7.57 3.96
CA TYR A 112 7.63 7.82 3.85
C TYR A 112 8.10 7.87 2.39
N TRP A 113 7.61 6.96 1.55
CA TRP A 113 8.00 6.95 0.14
C TRP A 113 7.46 8.17 -0.61
N VAL A 114 6.28 8.69 -0.24
CA VAL A 114 5.80 9.99 -0.74
C VAL A 114 6.78 11.10 -0.36
N PHE A 115 7.24 11.14 0.90
CA PHE A 115 8.25 12.09 1.38
C PHE A 115 9.61 11.90 0.67
N ALA A 116 10.06 10.66 0.51
CA ALA A 116 11.32 10.33 -0.17
C ALA A 116 11.33 10.70 -1.66
N ALA A 117 10.15 10.84 -2.25
CA ALA A 117 9.96 11.35 -3.61
C ALA A 117 9.84 12.89 -3.68
N ASP A 118 10.22 13.61 -2.61
CA ASP A 118 10.12 15.06 -2.51
C ASP A 118 8.67 15.59 -2.65
N LYS A 119 7.68 14.80 -2.23
CA LYS A 119 6.25 15.19 -2.17
C LYS A 119 5.83 15.42 -0.73
N ASP A 120 4.75 16.16 -0.53
CA ASP A 120 4.14 16.37 0.79
C ASP A 120 3.13 15.24 1.08
N PRO A 121 3.43 14.30 1.99
CA PRO A 121 2.52 13.20 2.30
C PRO A 121 1.21 13.67 2.94
N VAL A 122 1.22 14.74 3.70
CA VAL A 122 0.00 15.30 4.31
C VAL A 122 -0.94 15.88 3.26
N ALA A 123 -0.39 16.59 2.27
CA ALA A 123 -1.17 17.10 1.14
C ALA A 123 -1.74 15.94 0.31
N PHE A 124 -0.92 14.92 0.02
CA PHE A 124 -1.32 13.73 -0.74
C PHE A 124 -2.47 12.97 -0.06
N LEU A 125 -2.38 12.73 1.26
CA LEU A 125 -3.45 12.07 2.01
C LEU A 125 -4.78 12.85 1.95
N LYS A 126 -4.73 14.19 2.06
CA LYS A 126 -5.93 15.04 1.99
C LYS A 126 -6.56 15.06 0.60
N GLU A 127 -5.74 15.12 -0.44
CA GLU A 127 -6.16 15.18 -1.83
C GLU A 127 -6.84 13.87 -2.26
N HIS A 128 -6.28 12.73 -1.84
CA HIS A 128 -6.74 11.40 -2.28
C HIS A 128 -7.50 10.62 -1.19
N LYS A 129 -8.01 11.30 -0.14
CA LYS A 129 -8.64 10.68 1.03
C LYS A 129 -9.74 9.66 0.70
N ASP A 130 -10.47 9.86 -0.39
CA ASP A 130 -11.58 8.98 -0.80
C ASP A 130 -11.09 7.67 -1.45
N ARG A 131 -9.79 7.57 -1.72
CA ARG A 131 -9.10 6.40 -2.28
C ARG A 131 -8.17 5.70 -1.29
N ILE A 132 -7.98 6.28 -0.09
CA ILE A 132 -7.02 5.81 0.92
C ILE A 132 -7.77 5.37 2.16
N SER A 133 -7.69 4.10 2.51
CA SER A 133 -8.23 3.56 3.77
C SER A 133 -7.14 3.16 4.76
N VAL A 134 -5.98 2.78 4.26
CA VAL A 134 -4.83 2.30 5.03
C VAL A 134 -3.60 3.11 4.63
N ILE A 135 -2.76 3.43 5.62
CA ILE A 135 -1.45 4.04 5.38
C ILE A 135 -0.36 3.27 6.12
N HIS A 136 0.85 3.28 5.58
CA HIS A 136 2.05 2.94 6.32
C HIS A 136 2.62 4.19 6.99
N LEU A 137 2.75 4.12 8.33
CA LEU A 137 3.58 5.02 9.11
C LEU A 137 5.00 4.47 9.11
N LYS A 138 5.86 5.14 8.40
CA LYS A 138 7.27 4.80 8.23
C LYS A 138 8.11 6.05 8.31
N ASP A 139 9.34 5.93 8.79
CA ASP A 139 10.28 7.04 8.90
C ASP A 139 11.63 6.68 8.31
N GLY A 140 12.41 7.69 7.98
CA GLY A 140 13.74 7.55 7.41
C GLY A 140 14.38 8.91 7.16
N ILE A 141 15.61 8.90 6.65
CA ILE A 141 16.38 10.14 6.43
C ILE A 141 16.47 10.58 4.97
N GLY A 142 15.81 9.87 4.08
CA GLY A 142 15.78 10.05 2.64
C GLY A 142 16.27 8.79 1.91
N GLY A 143 15.85 8.60 0.66
CA GLY A 143 16.13 7.39 -0.10
C GLY A 143 15.67 6.13 0.62
N HIS A 144 16.47 5.06 0.55
CA HIS A 144 16.16 3.76 1.13
C HIS A 144 16.70 3.56 2.56
N GLU A 145 17.07 4.63 3.26
CA GLU A 145 17.56 4.53 4.64
C GLU A 145 16.41 4.76 5.63
N GLY A 146 15.78 3.65 6.07
CA GLY A 146 14.74 3.64 7.08
C GLY A 146 15.28 3.94 8.50
N LYS A 147 14.42 4.50 9.34
CA LYS A 147 14.65 4.74 10.77
C LYS A 147 13.39 4.39 11.55
N SER A 148 13.57 4.09 12.84
CA SER A 148 12.45 3.99 13.76
C SER A 148 11.62 5.28 13.79
N LEU A 149 10.32 5.17 14.02
CA LEU A 149 9.40 6.31 14.00
C LEU A 149 9.88 7.45 14.93
N GLY A 150 9.97 8.63 14.38
CA GLY A 150 10.42 9.84 15.08
C GLY A 150 11.93 10.03 15.13
N LEU A 151 12.72 9.11 14.56
CA LEU A 151 14.19 9.23 14.47
C LEU A 151 14.66 9.62 13.06
N GLY A 152 13.75 9.69 12.10
CA GLY A 152 14.00 10.13 10.75
C GLY A 152 13.70 11.60 10.51
N LYS A 153 13.34 11.92 9.28
CA LYS A 153 13.03 13.28 8.80
C LYS A 153 11.62 13.41 8.24
N ALA A 154 10.92 12.29 8.04
CA ALA A 154 9.56 12.32 7.54
C ALA A 154 8.61 13.00 8.54
N PRO A 155 7.56 13.67 8.09
CA PRO A 155 6.64 14.42 8.97
C PRO A 155 5.65 13.46 9.67
N VAL A 156 6.16 12.43 10.37
CA VAL A 156 5.37 11.32 10.94
C VAL A 156 4.25 11.80 11.87
N LEU A 157 4.49 12.83 12.70
CA LEU A 157 3.47 13.37 13.60
C LEU A 157 2.32 14.00 12.81
N GLN A 158 2.62 14.84 11.82
CA GLN A 158 1.61 15.48 10.98
C GLN A 158 0.82 14.46 10.14
N VAL A 159 1.51 13.44 9.64
CA VAL A 159 0.88 12.31 8.93
C VAL A 159 -0.09 11.58 9.85
N ARG A 160 0.35 11.21 11.05
CA ARG A 160 -0.49 10.52 12.05
C ARG A 160 -1.72 11.35 12.43
N GLU A 161 -1.56 12.64 12.71
CA GLU A 161 -2.68 13.54 13.04
C GLU A 161 -3.68 13.64 11.87
N THR A 162 -3.16 13.73 10.65
CA THR A 162 -3.98 13.79 9.44
C THR A 162 -4.74 12.46 9.22
N ALA A 163 -4.07 11.32 9.38
CA ALA A 163 -4.71 10.01 9.24
C ALA A 163 -5.84 9.82 10.26
N ILE A 164 -5.63 10.21 11.53
CA ILE A 164 -6.67 10.19 12.57
C ILE A 164 -7.85 11.07 12.16
N ALA A 165 -7.60 12.30 11.72
CA ALA A 165 -8.65 13.25 11.33
C ALA A 165 -9.46 12.76 10.11
N LEU A 166 -8.84 11.98 9.23
CA LEU A 166 -9.47 11.41 8.03
C LEU A 166 -10.04 10.00 8.25
N GLY A 167 -9.83 9.40 9.42
CA GLY A 167 -10.33 8.06 9.75
C GLY A 167 -9.60 6.92 9.03
N MET A 168 -8.35 7.15 8.64
CA MET A 168 -7.51 6.15 7.96
C MET A 168 -6.92 5.17 8.97
N GLU A 169 -6.84 3.90 8.59
CA GLU A 169 -6.12 2.89 9.35
C GLU A 169 -4.61 3.10 9.19
N MET A 170 -3.86 2.88 10.28
CA MET A 170 -2.41 3.05 10.28
C MET A 170 -1.71 1.74 10.60
N VAL A 171 -0.75 1.37 9.78
CA VAL A 171 0.16 0.25 9.98
C VAL A 171 1.57 0.82 10.16
N VAL A 172 2.24 0.42 11.23
CA VAL A 172 3.66 0.79 11.42
C VAL A 172 4.51 -0.15 10.57
N GLU A 173 5.31 0.42 9.70
CA GLU A 173 6.33 -0.30 8.94
C GLU A 173 7.71 0.24 9.29
N SER A 174 8.59 -0.65 9.76
CA SER A 174 9.96 -0.29 10.07
C SER A 174 10.94 -1.18 9.31
N GLU A 175 11.90 -0.55 8.63
CA GLU A 175 13.01 -1.22 7.97
C GLU A 175 14.34 -1.00 8.70
N GLY A 176 14.33 -0.19 9.76
CA GLY A 176 15.50 0.16 10.55
C GLY A 176 15.39 -0.34 11.98
N LEU A 177 15.21 -1.65 12.17
CA LEU A 177 15.04 -2.25 13.50
C LEU A 177 16.30 -2.08 14.36
N GLU A 178 16.42 -0.97 15.06
CA GLU A 178 17.53 -0.71 15.98
C GLU A 178 17.00 -0.24 17.34
N PRO A 179 17.37 -0.92 18.44
CA PRO A 179 18.20 -2.14 18.48
C PRO A 179 17.44 -3.42 18.15
N THR A 180 16.13 -3.47 18.31
CA THR A 180 15.26 -4.59 17.93
C THR A 180 13.83 -4.09 17.68
N GLY A 181 13.03 -4.81 16.89
CA GLY A 181 11.61 -4.47 16.67
C GLY A 181 10.71 -4.55 17.92
N LEU A 182 11.24 -5.01 19.07
CA LEU A 182 10.54 -4.98 20.37
C LEU A 182 10.82 -3.69 21.14
N GLU A 183 11.89 -2.99 20.82
CA GLU A 183 12.32 -1.76 21.50
C GLU A 183 11.96 -0.51 20.69
N GLU A 184 11.48 -0.69 19.47
CA GLU A 184 10.95 0.33 18.61
C GLU A 184 9.49 0.68 18.98
#